data_a1623edd7d5b522278005708b2b86566
#
_entry.id   a1623edd7d5b522278005708b2b86566
#
_cell.length_a   1.000
_cell.length_b   1.000
_cell.length_c   1.000
_cell.angle_alpha   90.00
_cell.angle_beta   90.00
_cell.angle_gamma   90.00
#
_symmetry.space_group_name_H-M   'P 1'
#
loop_
_entity.id
_entity.type
_entity.pdbx_description
1 polymer ?
#
loop_
_entity_poly.entity_id
_entity_poly.type
_entity_poly.pdbx_seq_one_letter_code
_entity_poly.pdbx_strand_id
1 'polypeptide(L)'
;MNLKQRNKIKIEGGMASMTDLVFLLLIFFIILSLMANNQTPLDLPQANENTKTDPERITPTVIVLNRIPEEGDSQKLYQVSQEGQPLSGLLDYETMKAEITSAVQASGKTKVRIAGEKTAYYDAVFQVLILAQSQEWQPVLAFDK
;
A
#
# COMPACT_ATOMS: atom_id res chain seq x y z
N MET A 1 -7.99 -3.58 72.50
CA MET A 1 -8.40 -3.20 71.17
C MET A 1 -7.15 -2.87 70.35
N ASN A 2 -6.74 -3.75 69.50
CA ASN A 2 -5.54 -3.52 68.65
C ASN A 2 -5.93 -2.75 67.37
N LEU A 3 -5.86 -1.44 67.44
CA LEU A 3 -6.05 -0.55 66.31
C LEU A 3 -4.90 -0.61 65.28
N LYS A 4 -3.82 -1.32 65.59
CA LYS A 4 -2.65 -1.45 64.70
C LYS A 4 -2.84 -2.38 63.52
N GLN A 5 -3.82 -3.26 63.50
CA GLN A 5 -4.04 -4.19 62.41
C GLN A 5 -4.84 -3.62 61.22
N ARG A 6 -5.60 -2.55 61.44
CA ARG A 6 -6.40 -1.94 60.37
C ARG A 6 -5.61 -1.16 59.32
N ASN A 7 -4.42 -0.67 59.68
CA ASN A 7 -3.61 0.11 58.76
C ASN A 7 -2.73 -0.72 57.80
N LYS A 8 -2.42 -1.97 58.14
CA LYS A 8 -1.62 -2.85 57.27
C LYS A 8 -2.40 -3.33 56.06
N ILE A 9 -3.68 -3.55 56.16
CA ILE A 9 -4.52 -4.06 55.06
C ILE A 9 -4.71 -3.00 53.96
N LYS A 10 -4.78 -1.73 54.31
CA LYS A 10 -4.91 -0.62 53.34
C LYS A 10 -3.66 -0.35 52.54
N ILE A 11 -2.47 -0.59 53.09
CA ILE A 11 -1.20 -0.35 52.41
C ILE A 11 -0.92 -1.45 51.38
N GLU A 12 -1.22 -2.69 51.68
CA GLU A 12 -1.05 -3.82 50.77
C GLU A 12 -2.01 -3.75 49.56
N GLY A 13 -3.28 -3.34 49.79
CA GLY A 13 -4.25 -3.14 48.70
C GLY A 13 -3.86 -1.98 47.78
N GLY A 14 -3.26 -0.90 48.31
CA GLY A 14 -2.79 0.23 47.54
C GLY A 14 -1.57 -0.12 46.65
N MET A 15 -0.64 -0.90 47.15
CA MET A 15 0.55 -1.33 46.42
C MET A 15 0.23 -2.32 45.30
N ALA A 16 -0.68 -3.26 45.54
CA ALA A 16 -1.16 -4.20 44.51
C ALA A 16 -1.89 -3.47 43.38
N SER A 17 -2.68 -2.45 43.68
CA SER A 17 -3.35 -1.62 42.67
C SER A 17 -2.40 -0.79 41.86
N MET A 18 -1.34 -0.23 42.43
CA MET A 18 -0.30 0.51 41.73
C MET A 18 0.53 -0.40 40.82
N THR A 19 0.86 -1.61 41.24
CA THR A 19 1.59 -2.58 40.44
C THR A 19 0.78 -3.03 39.24
N ASP A 20 -0.51 -3.25 39.39
CA ASP A 20 -1.42 -3.59 38.30
C ASP A 20 -1.51 -2.46 37.29
N LEU A 21 -1.62 -1.22 37.71
CA LEU A 21 -1.61 -0.04 36.87
C LEU A 21 -0.31 0.06 36.02
N VAL A 22 0.84 -0.13 36.67
CA VAL A 22 2.14 -0.13 35.97
C VAL A 22 2.25 -1.29 34.99
N PHE A 23 1.76 -2.45 35.35
CA PHE A 23 1.78 -3.64 34.50
C PHE A 23 0.89 -3.46 33.26
N LEU A 24 -0.32 -2.92 33.41
CA LEU A 24 -1.20 -2.59 32.29
C LEU A 24 -0.58 -1.53 31.38
N LEU A 25 0.04 -0.52 31.94
CA LEU A 25 0.75 0.50 31.17
C LEU A 25 1.91 -0.09 30.37
N LEU A 26 2.67 -1.01 30.97
CA LEU A 26 3.77 -1.70 30.32
C LEU A 26 3.29 -2.53 29.13
N ILE A 27 2.24 -3.32 29.30
CA ILE A 27 1.60 -4.12 28.24
C ILE A 27 1.12 -3.21 27.11
N PHE A 28 0.51 -2.10 27.44
CA PHE A 28 0.03 -1.11 26.48
C PHE A 28 1.19 -0.57 25.62
N PHE A 29 2.31 -0.19 26.24
CA PHE A 29 3.50 0.26 25.50
C PHE A 29 4.11 -0.84 24.64
N ILE A 30 4.12 -2.08 25.10
CA ILE A 30 4.62 -3.20 24.28
C ILE A 30 3.74 -3.40 23.05
N ILE A 31 2.42 -3.36 23.20
CA ILE A 31 1.49 -3.49 22.07
C ILE A 31 1.67 -2.34 21.08
N LEU A 32 1.78 -1.10 21.57
CA LEU A 32 2.04 0.04 20.69
C LEU A 32 3.38 -0.09 19.96
N SER A 33 4.42 -0.56 20.65
CA SER A 33 5.74 -0.79 20.04
C SER A 33 5.70 -1.86 18.96
N LEU A 34 4.97 -2.95 19.18
CA LEU A 34 4.78 -3.99 18.18
C LEU A 34 3.99 -3.49 16.97
N MET A 35 2.96 -2.68 17.20
CA MET A 35 2.18 -2.08 16.11
C MET A 35 3.00 -1.08 15.31
N ALA A 36 3.86 -0.31 15.97
CA ALA A 36 4.77 0.63 15.28
C ALA A 36 5.82 -0.09 14.42
N ASN A 37 6.28 -1.26 14.85
CA ASN A 37 7.24 -2.05 14.09
C ASN A 37 6.60 -2.86 12.95
N ASN A 38 5.29 -3.06 12.97
CA ASN A 38 4.57 -3.71 11.89
C ASN A 38 4.27 -2.77 10.70
N GLN A 39 4.61 -1.50 10.82
CA GLN A 39 4.82 -0.69 9.63
C GLN A 39 6.13 -1.18 9.01
N THR A 40 6.05 -2.24 8.22
CA THR A 40 7.09 -2.47 7.24
C THR A 40 7.30 -1.15 6.54
N PRO A 41 8.47 -0.52 6.61
CA PRO A 41 8.74 0.58 5.72
C PRO A 41 8.55 -0.02 4.33
N LEU A 42 7.42 0.33 3.72
CA LEU A 42 7.29 0.19 2.29
C LEU A 42 8.41 1.08 1.79
N ASP A 43 9.52 0.46 1.45
CA ASP A 43 10.63 1.14 0.80
C ASP A 43 10.07 1.54 -0.58
N LEU A 44 9.35 2.66 -0.55
CA LEU A 44 8.92 3.32 -1.76
C LEU A 44 10.22 3.64 -2.47
N PRO A 45 10.46 3.09 -3.66
CA PRO A 45 11.63 3.45 -4.42
C PRO A 45 11.62 4.97 -4.52
N GLN A 46 12.58 5.61 -3.86
CA GLN A 46 12.77 7.05 -3.99
C GLN A 46 12.93 7.31 -5.47
N ALA A 47 12.01 8.07 -6.04
CA ALA A 47 12.15 8.56 -7.39
C ALA A 47 13.43 9.39 -7.40
N ASN A 48 14.52 8.78 -7.81
CA ASN A 48 15.76 9.48 -8.06
C ASN A 48 15.50 10.50 -9.17
N GLU A 49 15.44 11.77 -8.78
CA GLU A 49 15.21 12.91 -9.70
C GLU A 49 16.24 13.02 -10.82
N ASN A 50 17.25 12.14 -10.85
CA ASN A 50 18.38 12.21 -11.74
C ASN A 50 18.31 11.30 -12.99
N THR A 51 17.26 10.55 -13.17
CA THR A 51 17.09 9.79 -14.42
C THR A 51 16.37 10.61 -15.49
N LYS A 52 17.06 11.64 -15.98
CA LYS A 52 16.67 12.36 -17.22
C LYS A 52 16.96 11.58 -18.50
N THR A 53 17.29 10.34 -18.43
CA THR A 53 17.43 9.47 -19.60
C THR A 53 16.17 8.62 -19.73
N ASP A 54 15.44 8.91 -20.71
CA ASP A 54 14.12 8.47 -21.12
C ASP A 54 14.06 7.02 -21.69
N PRO A 55 14.56 5.99 -20.99
CA PRO A 55 14.27 4.61 -21.37
C PRO A 55 12.87 4.18 -20.95
N GLU A 56 12.13 5.06 -20.25
CA GLU A 56 10.81 4.74 -19.69
C GLU A 56 9.69 4.78 -20.73
N ARG A 57 9.91 5.40 -21.89
CA ARG A 57 8.89 5.46 -22.95
C ARG A 57 8.57 4.10 -23.58
N ILE A 58 9.41 3.12 -23.37
CA ILE A 58 9.31 1.79 -24.00
C ILE A 58 8.70 0.76 -23.05
N THR A 59 8.34 1.15 -21.82
CA THR A 59 7.84 0.23 -20.81
C THR A 59 6.31 0.22 -20.84
N PRO A 60 5.66 -0.96 -20.90
CA PRO A 60 4.22 -1.06 -20.76
C PRO A 60 3.76 -0.38 -19.49
N THR A 61 2.78 0.47 -19.61
CA THR A 61 2.30 1.31 -18.49
C THR A 61 0.83 1.06 -18.23
N VAL A 62 0.47 0.82 -16.98
CA VAL A 62 -0.91 0.85 -16.49
C VAL A 62 -1.17 2.21 -15.86
N ILE A 63 -2.18 2.90 -16.33
CA ILE A 63 -2.63 4.18 -15.78
C ILE A 63 -3.86 3.93 -14.94
N VAL A 64 -3.82 4.35 -13.69
CA VAL A 64 -4.95 4.27 -12.75
C VAL A 64 -5.57 5.65 -12.61
N LEU A 65 -6.83 5.76 -13.00
CA LEU A 65 -7.56 7.03 -13.01
C LEU A 65 -8.32 7.26 -11.71
N ASN A 66 -8.43 8.51 -11.32
CA ASN A 66 -9.33 8.93 -10.27
C ASN A 66 -10.73 9.18 -10.85
N ARG A 67 -11.50 8.13 -10.90
CA ARG A 67 -12.88 8.21 -11.39
C ARG A 67 -13.82 7.55 -10.41
N ILE A 68 -14.90 8.24 -10.07
CA ILE A 68 -15.98 7.62 -9.31
C ILE A 68 -16.74 6.70 -10.28
N PRO A 69 -16.82 5.40 -9.99
CA PRO A 69 -17.61 4.51 -10.86
C PRO A 69 -19.07 4.95 -10.82
N GLU A 70 -19.62 5.26 -11.98
CA GLU A 70 -21.03 5.52 -12.11
C GLU A 70 -21.82 4.24 -11.87
N GLU A 71 -23.00 4.34 -11.28
CA GLU A 71 -23.88 3.20 -11.03
C GLU A 71 -24.19 2.48 -12.36
N GLY A 72 -23.72 1.25 -12.52
CA GLY A 72 -23.90 0.45 -13.72
C GLY A 72 -22.68 0.35 -14.64
N ASP A 73 -21.65 1.14 -14.44
CA ASP A 73 -20.38 0.99 -15.14
C ASP A 73 -19.46 0.08 -14.31
N SER A 74 -19.13 -1.08 -14.83
CA SER A 74 -18.16 -1.98 -14.21
C SER A 74 -16.84 -1.22 -14.09
N GLN A 75 -16.51 -0.76 -12.93
CA GLN A 75 -15.30 -0.09 -12.43
C GLN A 75 -14.15 0.05 -13.45
N LYS A 76 -14.39 0.78 -14.52
CA LYS A 76 -13.40 1.07 -15.56
C LYS A 76 -12.45 2.17 -15.08
N LEU A 77 -11.45 1.79 -14.33
CA LEU A 77 -10.49 2.69 -13.68
C LEU A 77 -9.10 2.66 -14.34
N TYR A 78 -8.91 1.83 -15.33
CA TYR A 78 -7.59 1.54 -15.88
C TYR A 78 -7.49 1.91 -17.35
N GLN A 79 -6.30 2.32 -17.74
CA GLN A 79 -5.86 2.43 -19.12
C GLN A 79 -4.50 1.77 -19.27
N VAL A 80 -4.22 1.26 -20.46
CA VAL A 80 -2.94 0.65 -20.78
C VAL A 80 -2.28 1.45 -21.90
N SER A 81 -1.02 1.79 -21.71
CA SER A 81 -0.18 2.44 -22.70
C SER A 81 0.98 1.51 -23.07
N GLN A 82 1.23 1.34 -24.35
CA GLN A 82 2.35 0.60 -24.87
C GLN A 82 2.96 1.31 -26.07
N GLU A 83 4.23 1.04 -26.33
CA GLU A 83 4.95 1.68 -27.43
C GLU A 83 4.31 1.36 -28.78
N GLY A 84 4.17 2.39 -29.59
CA GLY A 84 3.68 2.26 -30.95
C GLY A 84 2.18 2.04 -31.09
N GLN A 85 1.45 2.07 -29.98
CA GLN A 85 -0.01 1.96 -29.97
C GLN A 85 -0.67 3.18 -29.33
N PRO A 86 -1.87 3.56 -29.76
CA PRO A 86 -2.62 4.60 -29.09
C PRO A 86 -3.01 4.16 -27.68
N LEU A 87 -3.21 5.12 -26.79
CA LEU A 87 -3.69 4.87 -25.43
C LEU A 87 -5.00 4.10 -25.50
N SER A 88 -5.13 3.04 -24.71
CA SER A 88 -6.37 2.27 -24.62
C SER A 88 -7.53 3.13 -24.09
N GLY A 89 -8.76 2.71 -24.40
CA GLY A 89 -9.93 3.25 -23.74
C GLY A 89 -9.95 2.90 -22.25
N LEU A 90 -11.05 3.25 -21.60
CA LEU A 90 -11.29 2.88 -20.20
C LEU A 90 -11.52 1.37 -20.09
N LEU A 91 -10.77 0.72 -19.22
CA LEU A 91 -10.77 -0.72 -19.01
C LEU A 91 -11.18 -1.08 -17.60
N ASP A 92 -11.87 -2.19 -17.46
CA ASP A 92 -12.03 -2.85 -16.17
C ASP A 92 -10.78 -3.66 -15.80
N TYR A 93 -10.74 -4.21 -14.60
CA TYR A 93 -9.57 -4.95 -14.12
C TYR A 93 -9.24 -6.17 -14.99
N GLU A 94 -10.22 -6.96 -15.40
CA GLU A 94 -9.98 -8.17 -16.18
C GLU A 94 -9.47 -7.86 -17.60
N THR A 95 -10.02 -6.87 -18.25
CA THR A 95 -9.55 -6.43 -19.57
C THR A 95 -8.18 -5.78 -19.47
N MET A 96 -7.95 -4.96 -18.46
CA MET A 96 -6.63 -4.37 -18.19
C MET A 96 -5.57 -5.46 -17.97
N LYS A 97 -5.88 -6.46 -17.18
CA LYS A 97 -4.99 -7.61 -16.92
C LYS A 97 -4.61 -8.32 -18.21
N ALA A 98 -5.56 -8.59 -19.08
CA ALA A 98 -5.31 -9.24 -20.36
C ALA A 98 -4.44 -8.37 -21.28
N GLU A 99 -4.73 -7.09 -21.39
CA GLU A 99 -3.98 -6.16 -22.24
C GLU A 99 -2.55 -5.93 -21.74
N ILE A 100 -2.36 -5.71 -20.43
CA ILE A 100 -1.00 -5.49 -19.90
C ILE A 100 -0.16 -6.75 -20.00
N THR A 101 -0.73 -7.93 -19.79
CA THR A 101 -0.02 -9.20 -19.94
C THR A 101 0.46 -9.37 -21.39
N SER A 102 -0.41 -9.08 -22.34
CA SER A 102 -0.07 -9.11 -23.77
C SER A 102 1.02 -8.09 -24.13
N ALA A 103 0.92 -6.88 -23.58
CA ALA A 103 1.93 -5.82 -23.81
C ALA A 103 3.30 -6.19 -23.25
N VAL A 104 3.35 -6.79 -22.08
CA VAL A 104 4.59 -7.25 -21.44
C VAL A 104 5.23 -8.38 -22.24
N GLN A 105 4.45 -9.33 -22.70
CA GLN A 105 4.93 -10.41 -23.56
C GLN A 105 5.48 -9.89 -24.90
N ALA A 106 4.78 -8.94 -25.51
CA ALA A 106 5.22 -8.32 -26.76
C ALA A 106 6.49 -7.47 -26.60
N SER A 107 6.68 -6.83 -25.45
CA SER A 107 7.86 -6.00 -25.19
C SER A 107 9.12 -6.82 -24.88
N GLY A 108 8.97 -8.06 -24.45
CA GLY A 108 10.07 -8.90 -23.97
C GLY A 108 10.73 -8.42 -22.68
N LYS A 109 10.13 -7.43 -21.99
CA LYS A 109 10.63 -6.86 -20.73
C LYS A 109 9.78 -7.31 -19.58
N THR A 110 10.38 -7.40 -18.39
CA THR A 110 9.66 -7.73 -17.15
C THR A 110 9.24 -6.52 -16.34
N LYS A 111 9.58 -5.31 -16.81
CA LYS A 111 9.21 -4.07 -16.13
C LYS A 111 7.84 -3.59 -16.55
N VAL A 112 7.02 -3.22 -15.59
CA VAL A 112 5.71 -2.59 -15.79
C VAL A 112 5.68 -1.28 -15.02
N ARG A 113 5.35 -0.20 -15.71
CA ARG A 113 5.17 1.10 -15.08
C ARG A 113 3.72 1.24 -14.62
N ILE A 114 3.53 1.70 -13.40
CA ILE A 114 2.21 1.99 -12.84
C ILE A 114 2.15 3.50 -12.59
N ALA A 115 1.33 4.19 -13.37
CA ALA A 115 1.09 5.61 -13.25
C ALA A 115 -0.28 5.83 -12.60
N GLY A 116 -0.33 6.38 -11.41
CA GLY A 116 -1.56 6.73 -10.73
C GLY A 116 -1.80 8.23 -10.78
N GLU A 117 -3.04 8.65 -11.03
CA GLU A 117 -3.43 10.02 -10.76
C GLU A 117 -3.29 10.31 -9.27
N LYS A 118 -3.02 11.57 -8.92
CA LYS A 118 -2.73 12.02 -7.55
C LYS A 118 -3.78 11.61 -6.52
N THR A 119 -5.01 11.46 -6.94
CA THR A 119 -6.18 11.09 -6.13
C THR A 119 -6.77 9.74 -6.53
N ALA A 120 -6.01 8.91 -7.25
CA ALA A 120 -6.47 7.59 -7.64
C ALA A 120 -6.80 6.74 -6.42
N TYR A 121 -7.77 5.85 -6.58
CA TYR A 121 -8.11 4.92 -5.51
C TYR A 121 -6.94 4.01 -5.18
N TYR A 122 -6.56 4.01 -3.91
CA TYR A 122 -5.46 3.23 -3.41
C TYR A 122 -5.63 1.73 -3.70
N ASP A 123 -6.84 1.22 -3.54
CA ASP A 123 -7.16 -0.18 -3.82
C ASP A 123 -6.90 -0.57 -5.27
N ALA A 124 -7.21 0.32 -6.22
CA ALA A 124 -6.98 0.07 -7.64
C ALA A 124 -5.48 -0.02 -7.95
N VAL A 125 -4.68 0.88 -7.42
CA VAL A 125 -3.22 0.84 -7.55
C VAL A 125 -2.65 -0.42 -6.92
N PHE A 126 -3.15 -0.78 -5.76
CA PHE A 126 -2.72 -1.96 -5.03
C PHE A 126 -3.03 -3.27 -5.77
N GLN A 127 -4.18 -3.36 -6.42
CA GLN A 127 -4.52 -4.51 -7.27
C GLN A 127 -3.54 -4.69 -8.43
N VAL A 128 -3.10 -3.60 -9.06
CA VAL A 128 -2.10 -3.67 -10.12
C VAL A 128 -0.73 -4.12 -9.58
N LEU A 129 -0.36 -3.66 -8.40
CA LEU A 129 0.87 -4.11 -7.72
C LEU A 129 0.84 -5.62 -7.41
N ILE A 130 -0.27 -6.12 -6.89
CA ILE A 130 -0.45 -7.56 -6.64
C ILE A 130 -0.37 -8.35 -7.94
N LEU A 131 -0.98 -7.85 -9.00
CA LEU A 131 -0.90 -8.48 -10.31
C LEU A 131 0.55 -8.56 -10.81
N ALA A 132 1.29 -7.47 -10.73
CA ALA A 132 2.70 -7.44 -11.12
C ALA A 132 3.54 -8.44 -10.30
N GLN A 133 3.29 -8.53 -9.01
CA GLN A 133 3.96 -9.48 -8.14
C GLN A 133 3.61 -10.93 -8.49
N SER A 134 2.36 -11.22 -8.80
CA SER A 134 1.91 -12.57 -9.16
C SER A 134 2.49 -13.06 -10.48
N GLN A 135 2.82 -12.15 -11.39
CA GLN A 135 3.42 -12.44 -12.68
C GLN A 135 4.96 -12.33 -12.67
N GLU A 136 5.55 -12.09 -11.50
CA GLU A 136 6.99 -11.86 -11.34
C GLU A 136 7.53 -10.68 -12.16
N TRP A 137 6.71 -9.68 -12.44
CA TRP A 137 7.12 -8.44 -13.06
C TRP A 137 7.76 -7.49 -12.04
N GLN A 138 8.57 -6.58 -12.54
CA GLN A 138 9.15 -5.51 -11.72
C GLN A 138 8.28 -4.25 -11.85
N PRO A 139 7.47 -3.91 -10.86
CA PRO A 139 6.66 -2.71 -10.91
C PRO A 139 7.51 -1.47 -10.66
N VAL A 140 7.30 -0.44 -11.46
CA VAL A 140 7.87 0.89 -11.29
C VAL A 140 6.73 1.87 -11.08
N LEU A 141 6.67 2.50 -9.92
CA LEU A 141 5.65 3.49 -9.61
C LEU A 141 6.07 4.86 -10.17
N ALA A 142 5.18 5.46 -10.94
CA ALA A 142 5.32 6.81 -11.42
C ALA A 142 4.20 7.67 -10.83
N PHE A 143 4.58 8.71 -10.13
CA PHE A 143 3.65 9.70 -9.62
C PHE A 143 3.80 10.97 -10.44
N ASP A 144 2.68 11.52 -10.86
CA ASP A 144 2.63 12.82 -11.47
C ASP A 144 2.86 13.88 -10.39
N LYS A 145 3.77 14.82 -10.66
CA LYS A 145 4.15 15.87 -9.69
C LYS A 145 3.03 16.89 -9.50
#